data_54b8196dbbf5862d88821b90e3b05ea4
#
_entry.id   54b8196dbbf5862d88821b90e3b05ea4
#
_cell.length_a   1.000
_cell.length_b   1.000
_cell.length_c   1.000
_cell.angle_alpha   90.00
_cell.angle_beta   90.00
_cell.angle_gamma   90.00
#
_symmetry.space_group_name_H-M   'P 1'
#
loop_
_entity.id
_entity.type
_entity.pdbx_description
1 polymer ?
#
loop_
_entity_poly.entity_id
_entity_poly.type
_entity_poly.pdbx_seq_one_letter_code
_entity_poly.pdbx_strand_id
1 'polypeptide(L)'
;LAYSLVSILITGTSIVMIVWKNQELYRRTEVSPLKRGTINMGKLLALALFTVMTWFILVVAYFFLSGKFAFDIQLVLYLANSFVFAFMALWLSFLIGTLLKSRNAISAASNVLSLGPSFISGVFVPQELLGQNVLSIAKFTPTYWYVTANNMIDAMKETSSETIMQIFSNTAVVFGFGVAFLIISFVLGRRRQFT
;
A
#
# COMPACT_ATOMS: atom_id res chain seq x y z
N LEU A 1 -7.60 -5.75 -6.93
CA LEU A 1 -6.87 -5.74 -5.64
C LEU A 1 -6.04 -4.46 -5.47
N ALA A 2 -5.12 -4.12 -6.40
CA ALA A 2 -4.22 -2.98 -6.27
C ALA A 2 -4.96 -1.65 -6.00
N TYR A 3 -5.88 -1.26 -6.86
CA TYR A 3 -6.68 -0.04 -6.71
C TYR A 3 -7.41 0.01 -5.36
N SER A 4 -8.10 -1.06 -5.01
CA SER A 4 -8.89 -1.13 -3.77
C SER A 4 -8.02 -1.03 -2.53
N LEU A 5 -6.87 -1.71 -2.49
CA LEU A 5 -5.91 -1.62 -1.39
C LEU A 5 -5.41 -0.18 -1.19
N VAL A 6 -4.94 0.46 -2.26
CA VAL A 6 -4.40 1.82 -2.16
C VAL A 6 -5.49 2.80 -1.72
N SER A 7 -6.67 2.74 -2.34
CA SER A 7 -7.78 3.65 -2.04
C SER A 7 -8.29 3.51 -0.60
N ILE A 8 -8.55 2.28 -0.14
CA ILE A 8 -9.06 2.03 1.21
C ILE A 8 -8.01 2.39 2.26
N LEU A 9 -6.74 2.02 2.03
CA LEU A 9 -5.67 2.28 3.00
C LEU A 9 -5.34 3.77 3.08
N ILE A 10 -5.26 4.51 1.94
CA ILE A 10 -5.04 5.96 2.00
C ILE A 10 -6.17 6.63 2.76
N THR A 11 -7.42 6.34 2.42
CA THR A 11 -8.57 6.99 3.05
C THR A 11 -8.67 6.61 4.53
N GLY A 12 -8.68 5.32 4.85
CA GLY A 12 -8.86 4.83 6.21
C GLY A 12 -7.73 5.25 7.15
N THR A 13 -6.48 4.97 6.78
CA THR A 13 -5.30 5.30 7.60
C THR A 13 -5.16 6.81 7.80
N SER A 14 -5.34 7.60 6.73
CA SER A 14 -5.17 9.05 6.82
C SER A 14 -6.28 9.70 7.66
N ILE A 15 -7.52 9.19 7.60
CA ILE A 15 -8.61 9.66 8.47
C ILE A 15 -8.31 9.34 9.93
N VAL A 16 -7.86 8.12 10.23
CA VAL A 16 -7.46 7.73 11.59
C VAL A 16 -6.34 8.65 12.11
N MET A 17 -5.36 8.98 11.28
CA MET A 17 -4.27 9.89 11.65
C MET A 17 -4.78 11.32 11.93
N ILE A 18 -5.79 11.82 11.20
CA ILE A 18 -6.42 13.12 11.50
C ILE A 18 -7.11 13.07 12.86
N VAL A 19 -7.86 12.01 13.13
CA VAL A 19 -8.56 11.83 14.43
C VAL A 19 -7.55 11.83 15.58
N TRP A 20 -6.41 11.16 15.43
CA TRP A 20 -5.37 11.15 16.47
C TRP A 20 -4.68 12.51 16.68
N LYS A 21 -4.75 13.40 15.68
CA LYS A 21 -4.25 14.79 15.80
C LYS A 21 -5.26 15.74 16.44
N ASN A 22 -6.49 15.29 16.75
CA ASN A 22 -7.49 16.11 17.42
C ASN A 22 -7.00 16.49 18.83
N GLN A 23 -7.13 17.79 19.17
CA GLN A 23 -6.61 18.36 20.42
C GLN A 23 -7.13 17.65 21.67
N GLU A 24 -8.39 17.23 21.69
CA GLU A 24 -8.96 16.56 22.85
C GLU A 24 -8.34 15.17 23.10
N LEU A 25 -8.16 14.38 22.02
CA LEU A 25 -7.51 13.08 22.10
C LEU A 25 -6.02 13.22 22.43
N TYR A 26 -5.38 14.24 21.86
CA TYR A 26 -3.98 14.54 22.15
C TYR A 26 -3.77 14.88 23.62
N ARG A 27 -4.60 15.77 24.22
CA ARG A 27 -4.53 16.14 25.64
C ARG A 27 -4.77 14.93 26.55
N ARG A 28 -5.76 14.08 26.25
CA ARG A 28 -6.02 12.84 27.02
C ARG A 28 -4.83 11.88 26.97
N THR A 29 -4.14 11.84 25.86
CA THR A 29 -2.97 10.98 25.67
C THR A 29 -1.74 11.53 26.40
N GLU A 30 -1.58 12.85 26.52
CA GLU A 30 -0.48 13.48 27.25
C GLU A 30 -0.56 13.31 28.76
N VAL A 31 -1.77 13.30 29.33
CA VAL A 31 -1.97 13.05 30.80
C VAL A 31 -1.98 11.55 31.15
N SER A 32 -1.86 10.68 30.17
CA SER A 32 -1.76 9.23 30.38
C SER A 32 -0.42 8.87 31.04
N PRO A 33 -0.39 7.95 32.01
CA PRO A 33 0.85 7.47 32.63
C PRO A 33 1.73 6.64 31.71
N LEU A 34 1.30 6.39 30.47
CA LEU A 34 2.02 5.59 29.48
C LEU A 34 3.17 6.38 28.84
N LYS A 35 4.29 5.71 28.64
CA LYS A 35 5.43 6.29 27.89
C LYS A 35 5.00 6.62 26.44
N ARG A 36 5.40 7.77 25.92
CA ARG A 36 5.12 8.21 24.53
C ARG A 36 5.50 7.14 23.48
N GLY A 37 6.57 6.38 23.73
CA GLY A 37 6.98 5.26 22.87
C GLY A 37 5.93 4.16 22.79
N THR A 38 5.32 3.78 23.93
CA THR A 38 4.26 2.76 24.00
C THR A 38 3.00 3.20 23.24
N ILE A 39 2.63 4.48 23.36
CA ILE A 39 1.49 5.06 22.65
C ILE A 39 1.74 5.05 21.13
N ASN A 40 2.92 5.46 20.68
CA ASN A 40 3.26 5.47 19.26
C ASN A 40 3.33 4.06 18.68
N MET A 41 3.87 3.10 19.44
CA MET A 41 3.88 1.69 19.03
C MET A 41 2.47 1.14 18.90
N GLY A 42 1.58 1.45 19.86
CA GLY A 42 0.16 1.08 19.79
C GLY A 42 -0.54 1.63 18.54
N LYS A 43 -0.26 2.87 18.16
CA LYS A 43 -0.77 3.48 16.92
C LYS A 43 -0.27 2.76 15.68
N LEU A 44 1.01 2.45 15.61
CA LEU A 44 1.59 1.71 14.48
C LEU A 44 1.02 0.30 14.36
N LEU A 45 0.87 -0.41 15.48
CA LEU A 45 0.25 -1.73 15.52
C LEU A 45 -1.21 -1.69 15.08
N ALA A 46 -1.98 -0.69 15.51
CA ALA A 46 -3.37 -0.52 15.08
C ALA A 46 -3.49 -0.31 13.56
N LEU A 47 -2.60 0.49 12.97
CA LEU A 47 -2.57 0.69 11.52
C LEU A 47 -2.11 -0.57 10.76
N ALA A 48 -1.14 -1.29 11.30
CA ALA A 48 -0.70 -2.56 10.72
C ALA A 48 -1.82 -3.62 10.76
N LEU A 49 -2.52 -3.73 11.88
CA LEU A 49 -3.68 -4.62 12.01
C LEU A 49 -4.80 -4.23 11.03
N PHE A 50 -5.12 -2.95 10.92
CA PHE A 50 -6.09 -2.46 9.95
C PHE A 50 -5.69 -2.84 8.51
N THR A 51 -4.40 -2.72 8.18
CA THR A 51 -3.87 -3.11 6.86
C THR A 51 -4.01 -4.60 6.61
N VAL A 52 -3.62 -5.44 7.58
CA VAL A 52 -3.73 -6.90 7.47
C VAL A 52 -5.20 -7.33 7.34
N MET A 53 -6.10 -6.74 8.12
CA MET A 53 -7.54 -7.05 8.02
C MET A 53 -8.11 -6.62 6.66
N THR A 54 -7.76 -5.43 6.18
CA THR A 54 -8.20 -4.94 4.86
C THR A 54 -7.67 -5.85 3.75
N TRP A 55 -6.39 -6.21 3.80
CA TRP A 55 -5.77 -7.13 2.85
C TRP A 55 -6.48 -8.49 2.86
N PHE A 56 -6.69 -9.06 4.05
CA PHE A 56 -7.35 -10.36 4.21
C PHE A 56 -8.77 -10.36 3.63
N ILE A 57 -9.58 -9.33 3.95
CA ILE A 57 -10.95 -9.19 3.42
C ILE A 57 -10.93 -9.11 1.89
N LEU A 58 -10.01 -8.32 1.31
CA LEU A 58 -9.92 -8.19 -0.16
C LEU A 58 -9.42 -9.46 -0.83
N VAL A 59 -8.51 -10.21 -0.21
CA VAL A 59 -8.06 -11.51 -0.70
C VAL A 59 -9.21 -12.52 -0.66
N VAL A 60 -9.93 -12.60 0.44
CA VAL A 60 -11.10 -13.48 0.57
C VAL A 60 -12.16 -13.12 -0.48
N ALA A 61 -12.48 -11.82 -0.64
CA ALA A 61 -13.43 -11.37 -1.66
C ALA A 61 -12.96 -11.75 -3.07
N TYR A 62 -11.67 -11.61 -3.36
CA TYR A 62 -11.09 -12.03 -4.65
C TYR A 62 -11.29 -13.53 -4.91
N PHE A 63 -11.06 -14.38 -3.91
CA PHE A 63 -11.29 -15.83 -4.05
C PHE A 63 -12.74 -16.17 -4.32
N PHE A 64 -13.68 -15.56 -3.60
CA PHE A 64 -15.11 -15.77 -3.84
C PHE A 64 -15.54 -15.34 -5.24
N LEU A 65 -15.01 -14.23 -5.76
CA LEU A 65 -15.34 -13.72 -7.09
C LEU A 65 -14.67 -14.50 -8.22
N SER A 66 -13.44 -14.98 -8.01
CA SER A 66 -12.69 -15.69 -9.05
C SER A 66 -13.08 -17.15 -9.20
N GLY A 67 -13.68 -17.76 -8.18
CA GLY A 67 -14.04 -19.20 -8.16
C GLY A 67 -12.85 -20.16 -8.26
N LYS A 68 -11.62 -19.66 -8.23
CA LYS A 68 -10.39 -20.44 -8.35
C LYS A 68 -9.82 -20.75 -6.97
N PHE A 69 -10.05 -21.97 -6.49
CA PHE A 69 -9.51 -22.46 -5.21
C PHE A 69 -8.38 -23.47 -5.42
N ALA A 70 -7.42 -23.20 -6.28
CA ALA A 70 -6.25 -24.06 -6.41
C ALA A 70 -5.18 -23.61 -5.40
N PHE A 71 -4.78 -24.51 -4.51
CA PHE A 71 -3.62 -24.31 -3.63
C PHE A 71 -2.36 -24.67 -4.41
N ASP A 72 -1.84 -23.69 -5.14
CA ASP A 72 -0.68 -23.79 -6.00
C ASP A 72 0.39 -22.79 -5.56
N ILE A 73 1.63 -23.00 -6.03
CA ILE A 73 2.75 -22.07 -5.80
C ILE A 73 2.41 -20.65 -6.29
N GLN A 74 1.66 -20.54 -7.37
CA GLN A 74 1.18 -19.25 -7.89
C GLN A 74 0.37 -18.50 -6.84
N LEU A 75 -0.52 -19.18 -6.13
CA LEU A 75 -1.30 -18.57 -5.04
C LEU A 75 -0.40 -17.99 -3.95
N VAL A 76 0.61 -18.73 -3.52
CA VAL A 76 1.55 -18.28 -2.49
C VAL A 76 2.29 -17.02 -2.96
N LEU A 77 2.73 -16.99 -4.21
CA LEU A 77 3.40 -15.84 -4.81
C LEU A 77 2.47 -14.62 -4.90
N TYR A 78 1.21 -14.81 -5.30
CA TYR A 78 0.19 -13.76 -5.30
C TYR A 78 -0.07 -13.20 -3.90
N LEU A 79 -0.22 -14.06 -2.91
CA LEU A 79 -0.43 -13.64 -1.53
C LEU A 79 0.76 -12.86 -1.01
N ALA A 80 1.99 -13.34 -1.27
CA ALA A 80 3.21 -12.65 -0.86
C ALA A 80 3.35 -11.27 -1.53
N ASN A 81 3.17 -11.20 -2.86
CA ASN A 81 3.25 -9.95 -3.60
C ASN A 81 2.18 -8.94 -3.14
N SER A 82 0.92 -9.38 -2.99
CA SER A 82 -0.17 -8.53 -2.53
C SER A 82 -0.02 -8.08 -1.08
N PHE A 83 0.58 -8.90 -0.21
CA PHE A 83 0.89 -8.54 1.16
C PHE A 83 1.94 -7.43 1.24
N VAL A 84 3.03 -7.57 0.48
CA VAL A 84 4.06 -6.52 0.38
C VAL A 84 3.46 -5.23 -0.17
N PHE A 85 2.60 -5.32 -1.19
CA PHE A 85 1.92 -4.17 -1.77
C PHE A 85 0.97 -3.49 -0.76
N ALA A 86 0.28 -4.25 0.10
CA ALA A 86 -0.55 -3.69 1.16
C ALA A 86 0.27 -2.88 2.17
N PHE A 87 1.45 -3.36 2.57
CA PHE A 87 2.35 -2.60 3.44
C PHE A 87 2.94 -1.37 2.76
N MET A 88 3.29 -1.45 1.48
CA MET A 88 3.67 -0.27 0.70
C MET A 88 2.56 0.78 0.70
N ALA A 89 1.30 0.36 0.48
CA ALA A 89 0.14 1.24 0.50
C ALA A 89 -0.11 1.85 1.90
N LEU A 90 0.13 1.10 3.00
CA LEU A 90 0.12 1.63 4.36
C LEU A 90 1.15 2.76 4.53
N TRP A 91 2.39 2.56 4.09
CA TRP A 91 3.44 3.57 4.24
C TRP A 91 3.20 4.80 3.38
N LEU A 92 2.65 4.63 2.16
CA LEU A 92 2.15 5.74 1.35
C LEU A 92 1.03 6.49 2.08
N SER A 93 0.08 5.77 2.67
CA SER A 93 -1.04 6.35 3.43
C SER A 93 -0.55 7.13 4.64
N PHE A 94 0.49 6.63 5.33
CA PHE A 94 1.12 7.32 6.44
C PHE A 94 1.77 8.63 6.00
N LEU A 95 2.42 8.64 4.84
CA LEU A 95 2.96 9.85 4.23
C LEU A 95 1.86 10.88 3.93
N ILE A 96 0.78 10.46 3.27
CA ILE A 96 -0.37 11.33 2.95
C ILE A 96 -1.01 11.90 4.22
N GLY A 97 -1.25 11.06 5.23
CA GLY A 97 -1.79 11.49 6.52
C GLY A 97 -0.86 12.43 7.29
N THR A 98 0.46 12.39 7.03
CA THR A 98 1.42 13.36 7.57
C THR A 98 1.34 14.70 6.85
N LEU A 99 1.17 14.70 5.53
CA LEU A 99 1.15 15.89 4.69
C LEU A 99 -0.17 16.64 4.75
N LEU A 100 -1.29 15.94 4.72
CA LEU A 100 -2.62 16.52 4.59
C LEU A 100 -3.33 16.64 5.94
N LYS A 101 -4.14 17.68 6.08
CA LYS A 101 -4.87 17.99 7.32
C LYS A 101 -6.40 17.96 7.15
N SER A 102 -6.91 17.96 5.92
CA SER A 102 -8.34 17.97 5.65
C SER A 102 -8.81 16.67 5.02
N ARG A 103 -10.03 16.24 5.39
CA ARG A 103 -10.65 15.02 4.82
C ARG A 103 -10.83 15.13 3.32
N ASN A 104 -11.22 16.30 2.81
CA ASN A 104 -11.42 16.52 1.37
C ASN A 104 -10.10 16.39 0.59
N ALA A 105 -9.00 16.94 1.12
CA ALA A 105 -7.68 16.80 0.50
C ALA A 105 -7.21 15.33 0.49
N ILE A 106 -7.49 14.57 1.55
CA ILE A 106 -7.19 13.13 1.61
C ILE A 106 -7.99 12.36 0.57
N SER A 107 -9.30 12.62 0.44
CA SER A 107 -10.14 11.97 -0.55
C SER A 107 -9.66 12.27 -1.98
N ALA A 108 -9.32 13.52 -2.27
CA ALA A 108 -8.73 13.90 -3.56
C ALA A 108 -7.40 13.20 -3.82
N ALA A 109 -6.49 13.18 -2.84
CA ALA A 109 -5.21 12.49 -2.95
C ALA A 109 -5.40 10.97 -3.11
N SER A 110 -6.34 10.36 -2.38
CA SER A 110 -6.68 8.94 -2.51
C SER A 110 -7.11 8.62 -3.93
N ASN A 111 -8.02 9.41 -4.52
CA ASN A 111 -8.47 9.21 -5.89
C ASN A 111 -7.32 9.32 -6.90
N VAL A 112 -6.51 10.36 -6.81
CA VAL A 112 -5.39 10.57 -7.74
C VAL A 112 -4.35 9.46 -7.62
N LEU A 113 -3.95 9.11 -6.39
CA LEU A 113 -2.89 8.13 -6.13
C LEU A 113 -3.35 6.67 -6.31
N SER A 114 -4.65 6.39 -6.27
CA SER A 114 -5.16 5.06 -6.57
C SER A 114 -5.53 4.89 -8.05
N LEU A 115 -6.23 5.86 -8.66
CA LEU A 115 -6.67 5.79 -10.05
C LEU A 115 -5.52 6.02 -11.03
N GLY A 116 -4.74 7.09 -10.83
CA GLY A 116 -3.66 7.45 -11.75
C GLY A 116 -2.70 6.28 -12.02
N PRO A 117 -2.00 5.76 -11.01
CA PRO A 117 -1.15 4.59 -11.18
C PRO A 117 -1.89 3.36 -11.71
N SER A 118 -3.15 3.13 -11.33
CA SER A 118 -3.91 1.97 -11.80
C SER A 118 -4.20 2.01 -13.30
N PHE A 119 -4.41 3.20 -13.87
CA PHE A 119 -4.61 3.32 -15.32
C PHE A 119 -3.32 3.09 -16.11
N ILE A 120 -2.20 3.66 -15.66
CA ILE A 120 -0.95 3.60 -16.42
C ILE A 120 -0.11 2.35 -16.17
N SER A 121 -0.41 1.59 -15.11
CA SER A 121 0.41 0.43 -14.69
C SER A 121 -0.15 -0.93 -15.10
N GLY A 122 -1.32 -0.99 -15.71
CA GLY A 122 -1.86 -2.27 -16.16
C GLY A 122 -2.97 -2.86 -15.27
N VAL A 123 -3.51 -2.11 -14.29
CA VAL A 123 -4.58 -2.63 -13.42
C VAL A 123 -5.93 -2.66 -14.13
N PHE A 124 -6.26 -1.59 -14.88
CA PHE A 124 -7.53 -1.47 -15.62
C PHE A 124 -7.36 -1.79 -17.10
N VAL A 125 -6.20 -1.48 -17.67
CA VAL A 125 -5.86 -1.73 -19.07
C VAL A 125 -4.62 -2.61 -19.08
N PRO A 126 -4.63 -3.79 -19.71
CA PRO A 126 -3.45 -4.67 -19.79
C PRO A 126 -2.20 -3.93 -20.26
N GLN A 127 -1.04 -4.22 -19.66
CA GLN A 127 0.23 -3.53 -19.99
C GLN A 127 0.58 -3.64 -21.48
N GLU A 128 0.18 -4.72 -22.14
CA GLU A 128 0.41 -4.97 -23.57
C GLU A 128 -0.30 -3.96 -24.49
N LEU A 129 -1.41 -3.36 -24.01
CA LEU A 129 -2.18 -2.37 -24.73
C LEU A 129 -1.72 -0.92 -24.44
N LEU A 130 -0.81 -0.75 -23.49
CA LEU A 130 -0.28 0.55 -23.12
C LEU A 130 0.95 0.88 -23.96
N GLY A 131 1.02 2.13 -24.47
CA GLY A 131 2.18 2.61 -25.22
C GLY A 131 3.45 2.65 -24.37
N GLN A 132 4.62 2.44 -24.99
CA GLN A 132 5.92 2.38 -24.31
C GLN A 132 6.23 3.64 -23.49
N ASN A 133 5.79 4.81 -23.92
CA ASN A 133 5.96 6.07 -23.18
C ASN A 133 5.17 6.05 -21.86
N VAL A 134 3.95 5.51 -21.88
CA VAL A 134 3.10 5.36 -20.67
C VAL A 134 3.73 4.38 -19.68
N LEU A 135 4.21 3.23 -20.18
CA LEU A 135 4.89 2.25 -19.35
C LEU A 135 6.19 2.78 -18.75
N SER A 136 6.93 3.64 -19.48
CA SER A 136 8.14 4.28 -18.95
C SER A 136 7.83 5.19 -17.76
N ILE A 137 6.71 5.93 -17.80
CA ILE A 137 6.23 6.73 -16.68
C ILE A 137 5.74 5.83 -15.54
N ALA A 138 5.00 4.76 -15.88
CA ALA A 138 4.45 3.82 -14.90
C ALA A 138 5.54 3.17 -14.02
N LYS A 139 6.74 2.94 -14.55
CA LYS A 139 7.90 2.39 -13.80
C LYS A 139 8.28 3.21 -12.57
N PHE A 140 7.93 4.49 -12.51
CA PHE A 140 8.11 5.33 -11.33
C PHE A 140 7.02 5.13 -10.28
N THR A 141 6.07 4.23 -10.50
CA THR A 141 5.02 3.88 -9.54
C THR A 141 5.19 2.46 -9.02
N PRO A 142 4.93 2.21 -7.74
CA PRO A 142 5.01 0.85 -7.19
C PRO A 142 3.96 -0.09 -7.80
N THR A 143 2.84 0.44 -8.28
CA THR A 143 1.76 -0.32 -8.90
C THR A 143 2.21 -1.04 -10.16
N TYR A 144 3.11 -0.43 -10.96
CA TYR A 144 3.67 -1.05 -12.16
C TYR A 144 4.39 -2.37 -11.82
N TRP A 145 5.28 -2.34 -10.84
CA TRP A 145 6.08 -3.49 -10.43
C TRP A 145 5.22 -4.59 -9.80
N TYR A 146 4.21 -4.20 -9.03
CA TYR A 146 3.21 -5.12 -8.51
C TYR A 146 2.45 -5.86 -9.62
N VAL A 147 1.96 -5.14 -10.64
CA VAL A 147 1.24 -5.73 -11.77
C VAL A 147 2.17 -6.58 -12.63
N THR A 148 3.40 -6.12 -12.89
CA THR A 148 4.39 -6.90 -13.62
C THR A 148 4.69 -8.24 -12.94
N ALA A 149 4.86 -8.24 -11.60
CA ALA A 149 5.02 -9.48 -10.85
C ALA A 149 3.80 -10.41 -10.98
N ASN A 150 2.58 -9.87 -10.91
CA ASN A 150 1.37 -10.66 -11.09
C ASN A 150 1.25 -11.26 -12.50
N ASN A 151 1.56 -10.47 -13.53
CA ASN A 151 1.55 -10.96 -14.92
C ASN A 151 2.57 -12.10 -15.13
N MET A 152 3.72 -12.02 -14.46
CA MET A 152 4.71 -13.11 -14.48
C MET A 152 4.20 -14.36 -13.77
N ILE A 153 3.50 -14.21 -12.65
CA ILE A 153 2.88 -15.33 -11.94
C ILE A 153 1.79 -15.98 -12.81
N ASP A 154 0.95 -15.18 -13.48
CA ASP A 154 -0.10 -15.69 -14.38
C ASP A 154 0.47 -16.45 -15.58
N ALA A 155 1.58 -15.96 -16.15
CA ALA A 155 2.23 -16.57 -17.30
C ALA A 155 3.06 -17.84 -16.95
N MET A 156 3.28 -18.11 -15.66
CA MET A 156 4.13 -19.20 -15.20
C MET A 156 3.46 -20.55 -15.45
N LYS A 157 3.98 -21.33 -16.42
CA LYS A 157 3.54 -22.71 -16.71
C LYS A 157 4.30 -23.75 -15.90
N GLU A 158 5.57 -23.48 -15.62
CA GLU A 158 6.46 -24.34 -14.84
C GLU A 158 7.20 -23.49 -13.79
N THR A 159 7.52 -24.11 -12.67
CA THR A 159 8.23 -23.45 -11.57
C THR A 159 9.72 -23.35 -11.91
N SER A 160 10.13 -22.30 -12.62
CA SER A 160 11.53 -21.99 -12.87
C SER A 160 12.11 -21.11 -11.76
N SER A 161 13.29 -21.44 -11.27
CA SER A 161 14.01 -20.62 -10.28
C SER A 161 14.29 -19.22 -10.80
N GLU A 162 14.51 -19.04 -12.10
CA GLU A 162 14.74 -17.75 -12.72
C GLU A 162 13.49 -16.86 -12.68
N THR A 163 12.32 -17.42 -13.03
CA THR A 163 11.04 -16.70 -12.98
C THR A 163 10.69 -16.27 -11.56
N ILE A 164 10.89 -17.18 -10.58
CA ILE A 164 10.68 -16.86 -9.17
C ILE A 164 11.58 -15.69 -8.73
N MET A 165 12.87 -15.72 -9.11
CA MET A 165 13.81 -14.64 -8.77
C MET A 165 13.38 -13.29 -9.35
N GLN A 166 12.88 -13.26 -10.58
CA GLN A 166 12.36 -12.05 -11.22
C GLN A 166 11.10 -11.52 -10.50
N ILE A 167 10.18 -12.41 -10.09
CA ILE A 167 9.00 -12.05 -9.29
C ILE A 167 9.43 -11.44 -7.96
N PHE A 168 10.38 -12.06 -7.26
CA PHE A 168 10.93 -11.50 -6.02
C PHE A 168 11.63 -10.17 -6.22
N SER A 169 12.36 -9.99 -7.31
CA SER A 169 12.99 -8.72 -7.66
C SER A 169 11.95 -7.60 -7.82
N ASN A 170 10.88 -7.85 -8.58
CA ASN A 170 9.80 -6.88 -8.75
C ASN A 170 9.09 -6.56 -7.42
N THR A 171 8.84 -7.58 -6.60
CA THR A 171 8.24 -7.40 -5.27
C THR A 171 9.19 -6.62 -4.34
N ALA A 172 10.49 -6.82 -4.43
CA ALA A 172 11.49 -6.05 -3.67
C ALA A 172 11.51 -4.57 -4.07
N VAL A 173 11.30 -4.25 -5.36
CA VAL A 173 11.13 -2.87 -5.80
C VAL A 173 9.90 -2.23 -5.15
N VAL A 174 8.77 -2.95 -5.10
CA VAL A 174 7.55 -2.47 -4.40
C VAL A 174 7.84 -2.19 -2.93
N PHE A 175 8.55 -3.09 -2.25
CA PHE A 175 8.96 -2.90 -0.86
C PHE A 175 9.87 -1.68 -0.70
N GLY A 176 10.83 -1.48 -1.62
CA GLY A 176 11.72 -0.31 -1.66
C GLY A 176 10.97 1.02 -1.75
N PHE A 177 9.94 1.11 -2.61
CA PHE A 177 9.05 2.28 -2.65
C PHE A 177 8.38 2.53 -1.30
N GLY A 178 7.88 1.48 -0.65
CA GLY A 178 7.28 1.59 0.66
C GLY A 178 8.25 2.14 1.71
N VAL A 179 9.46 1.60 1.78
CA VAL A 179 10.51 2.09 2.70
C VAL A 179 10.83 3.55 2.42
N ALA A 180 10.92 3.96 1.15
CA ALA A 180 11.14 5.35 0.78
C ALA A 180 10.01 6.27 1.30
N PHE A 181 8.74 5.89 1.12
CA PHE A 181 7.60 6.64 1.65
C PHE A 181 7.64 6.74 3.18
N LEU A 182 8.01 5.66 3.87
CA LEU A 182 8.14 5.65 5.31
C LEU A 182 9.23 6.62 5.78
N ILE A 183 10.42 6.57 5.18
CA ILE A 183 11.55 7.47 5.51
C ILE A 183 11.14 8.93 5.30
N ILE A 184 10.55 9.26 4.14
CA ILE A 184 10.08 10.61 3.82
C ILE A 184 9.06 11.08 4.86
N SER A 185 8.13 10.20 5.25
CA SER A 185 7.12 10.51 6.27
C SER A 185 7.76 10.85 7.62
N PHE A 186 8.76 10.10 8.06
CA PHE A 186 9.48 10.38 9.31
C PHE A 186 10.27 11.69 9.25
N VAL A 187 10.94 11.96 8.15
CA VAL A 187 11.71 13.21 7.98
C VAL A 187 10.78 14.43 8.01
N LEU A 188 9.65 14.38 7.28
CA LEU A 188 8.68 15.45 7.25
C LEU A 188 7.92 15.60 8.58
N GLY A 189 7.63 14.49 9.25
CA GLY A 189 6.97 14.48 10.56
C GLY A 189 7.81 15.16 11.65
N ARG A 190 9.13 14.94 11.65
CA ARG A 190 10.06 15.62 12.59
C ARG A 190 10.11 17.12 12.39
N ARG A 191 10.17 17.59 11.13
CA ARG A 191 10.25 19.04 10.83
C ARG A 191 9.03 19.82 11.31
N ARG A 192 7.84 19.19 11.34
CA ARG A 192 6.59 19.86 11.77
C ARG A 192 6.38 19.91 13.28
N GLN A 193 7.21 19.26 14.07
CA GLN A 193 7.17 19.38 15.55
C GLN A 193 7.96 20.61 16.06
N PHE A 194 8.74 21.24 15.20
CA PHE A 194 9.56 22.41 15.53
C PHE A 194 9.00 23.72 14.98
N THR A 195 7.86 23.71 14.32
CA THR A 195 7.08 24.88 13.87
C THR A 195 5.69 24.87 14.49
#